data_092873ec1fc0a77ae18692909efe71eb
#
_entry.id   092873ec1fc0a77ae18692909efe71eb
#
_cell.length_a   1.000
_cell.length_b   1.000
_cell.length_c   1.000
_cell.angle_alpha   90.00
_cell.angle_beta   90.00
_cell.angle_gamma   90.00
#
_symmetry.space_group_name_H-M   'P 1'
#
loop_
_entity.id
_entity.type
_entity.pdbx_description
1 polymer ?
#
loop_
_entity_poly.entity_id
_entity_poly.type
_entity_poly.pdbx_seq_one_letter_code
_entity_poly.pdbx_strand_id
1 'polypeptide(L)'
;MANVTQNPAAKGGWSTGTKVLVGIIALVVVISVLAILTLTIAVLDTKAGTEFPYTTTYHVTLPDGQPVTIGNSHILVTSFNNELIADVDGTKDNLTVGQERVLSPRHAQITIVGVPILDTDFQITLTYRGSSGDNANFDMTVRTSKQIPEYVINRLIPPSMNAQPA
;
A
#
# COMPACT_ATOMS: atom_id res chain seq x y z
N MET A 1 37.84 40.80 54.61
CA MET A 1 36.84 41.06 53.57
C MET A 1 37.22 40.31 52.32
N ALA A 2 36.60 39.15 52.05
CA ALA A 2 36.93 38.33 50.90
C ALA A 2 35.98 38.72 49.73
N ASN A 3 36.59 39.20 48.64
CA ASN A 3 35.91 39.63 47.44
C ASN A 3 35.54 38.35 46.64
N VAL A 4 34.26 37.99 46.58
CA VAL A 4 33.74 36.87 45.75
C VAL A 4 33.59 37.43 44.33
N THR A 5 34.50 37.08 43.46
CA THR A 5 34.44 37.36 42.04
C THR A 5 33.36 36.42 41.41
N GLN A 6 32.18 36.93 41.12
CA GLN A 6 31.18 36.23 40.33
C GLN A 6 31.68 36.07 38.90
N ASN A 7 31.87 34.82 38.50
CA ASN A 7 32.20 34.46 37.13
C ASN A 7 30.94 34.54 36.29
N PRO A 8 30.83 35.39 35.24
CA PRO A 8 29.62 35.46 34.39
C PRO A 8 29.53 34.13 33.61
N ALA A 9 28.42 33.45 33.82
CA ALA A 9 28.09 32.23 33.07
C ALA A 9 28.14 32.52 31.57
N ALA A 10 29.04 31.86 30.87
CA ALA A 10 29.18 31.93 29.44
C ALA A 10 27.84 31.50 28.79
N LYS A 11 27.15 32.40 28.14
CA LYS A 11 26.01 32.10 27.28
C LYS A 11 26.52 31.26 26.12
N GLY A 12 26.41 29.96 26.22
CA GLY A 12 26.74 29.01 25.16
C GLY A 12 25.78 29.20 23.96
N GLY A 13 26.14 30.14 23.09
CA GLY A 13 25.45 30.28 21.80
C GLY A 13 25.90 29.16 20.86
N TRP A 14 24.95 28.56 20.15
CA TRP A 14 25.23 27.55 19.11
C TRP A 14 26.22 28.15 18.09
N SER A 15 27.20 27.34 17.66
CA SER A 15 28.12 27.74 16.59
C SER A 15 27.36 27.98 15.28
N THR A 16 27.91 28.80 14.40
CA THR A 16 27.29 29.07 13.09
C THR A 16 27.06 27.77 12.30
N GLY A 17 27.99 26.80 12.37
CA GLY A 17 27.85 25.49 11.75
C GLY A 17 26.67 24.68 12.32
N THR A 18 26.48 24.70 13.66
CA THR A 18 25.35 24.03 14.30
C THR A 18 24.01 24.65 13.88
N LYS A 19 23.93 25.98 13.75
CA LYS A 19 22.71 26.65 13.28
C LYS A 19 22.36 26.27 11.84
N VAL A 20 23.35 26.19 10.95
CA VAL A 20 23.18 25.77 9.55
C VAL A 20 22.71 24.32 9.49
N LEU A 21 23.34 23.43 10.25
CA LEU A 21 22.97 22.01 10.30
C LEU A 21 21.53 21.82 10.77
N VAL A 22 21.13 22.47 11.85
CA VAL A 22 19.75 22.44 12.37
C VAL A 22 18.77 23.02 11.35
N GLY A 23 19.14 24.08 10.65
CA GLY A 23 18.32 24.67 9.57
C GLY A 23 18.09 23.67 8.42
N ILE A 24 19.13 22.95 8.01
CA ILE A 24 19.00 21.91 6.95
C ILE A 24 18.12 20.77 7.43
N ILE A 25 18.32 20.26 8.65
CA ILE A 25 17.49 19.20 9.21
C ILE A 25 16.02 19.63 9.29
N ALA A 26 15.74 20.82 9.78
CA ALA A 26 14.40 21.37 9.86
C ALA A 26 13.74 21.49 8.46
N LEU A 27 14.50 21.95 7.46
CA LEU A 27 14.03 22.04 6.08
C LEU A 27 13.66 20.64 5.51
N VAL A 28 14.52 19.64 5.71
CA VAL A 28 14.28 18.26 5.28
C VAL A 28 13.01 17.69 5.95
N VAL A 29 12.84 17.93 7.25
CA VAL A 29 11.63 17.49 7.97
C VAL A 29 10.38 18.17 7.41
N VAL A 30 10.41 19.49 7.18
CA VAL A 30 9.27 20.21 6.60
C VAL A 30 8.92 19.69 5.20
N ILE A 31 9.91 19.47 4.34
CA ILE A 31 9.70 18.90 3.00
C ILE A 31 9.11 17.50 3.09
N SER A 32 9.60 16.66 4.01
CA SER A 32 9.10 15.30 4.21
C SER A 32 7.65 15.29 4.69
N VAL A 33 7.30 16.16 5.63
CA VAL A 33 5.92 16.31 6.12
C VAL A 33 5.00 16.82 5.01
N LEU A 34 5.40 17.82 4.24
CA LEU A 34 4.63 18.30 3.10
C LEU A 34 4.43 17.20 2.03
N ALA A 35 5.46 16.42 1.75
CA ALA A 35 5.37 15.30 0.81
C ALA A 35 4.33 14.24 1.26
N ILE A 36 4.29 13.92 2.56
CA ILE A 36 3.32 12.98 3.13
C ILE A 36 1.89 13.55 3.07
N LEU A 37 1.73 14.83 3.43
CA LEU A 37 0.42 15.49 3.45
C LEU A 37 -0.19 15.69 2.05
N THR A 38 0.65 15.73 1.00
CA THR A 38 0.23 15.94 -0.38
C THR A 38 0.20 14.63 -1.20
N LEU A 39 0.45 13.48 -0.57
CA LEU A 39 0.34 12.18 -1.21
C LEU A 39 -1.12 11.92 -1.60
N THR A 40 -1.37 11.80 -2.90
CA THR A 40 -2.68 11.43 -3.44
C THR A 40 -2.57 10.13 -4.21
N ILE A 41 -3.44 9.19 -3.88
CA ILE A 41 -3.58 7.92 -4.61
C ILE A 41 -4.92 7.97 -5.32
N ALA A 42 -4.90 7.91 -6.64
CA ALA A 42 -6.09 7.79 -7.48
C ALA A 42 -6.10 6.41 -8.14
N VAL A 43 -7.26 5.74 -8.10
CA VAL A 43 -7.50 4.49 -8.83
C VAL A 43 -8.64 4.74 -9.80
N LEU A 44 -8.37 4.56 -11.08
CA LEU A 44 -9.25 4.85 -12.19
C LEU A 44 -9.45 3.60 -13.05
N ASP A 45 -10.33 3.69 -14.03
CA ASP A 45 -10.48 2.62 -15.01
C ASP A 45 -9.32 2.60 -16.00
N THR A 46 -8.85 1.40 -16.33
CA THR A 46 -7.78 1.17 -17.30
C THR A 46 -8.30 1.34 -18.73
N LYS A 47 -7.43 1.80 -19.61
CA LYS A 47 -7.72 1.86 -21.04
C LYS A 47 -7.80 0.45 -21.65
N ALA A 48 -8.73 0.25 -22.57
CA ALA A 48 -8.86 -1.01 -23.29
C ALA A 48 -7.57 -1.33 -24.08
N GLY A 49 -7.17 -2.62 -24.05
CA GLY A 49 -5.98 -3.08 -24.78
C GLY A 49 -4.63 -2.88 -24.05
N THR A 50 -4.65 -2.52 -22.76
CA THR A 50 -3.43 -2.43 -21.94
C THR A 50 -2.83 -3.82 -21.73
N GLU A 51 -1.52 -3.97 -21.98
CA GLU A 51 -0.75 -5.18 -21.69
C GLU A 51 -0.17 -5.13 -20.27
N PHE A 52 -0.06 -6.32 -19.63
CA PHE A 52 0.44 -6.47 -18.26
C PHE A 52 1.65 -7.44 -18.24
N PRO A 53 2.83 -7.02 -18.72
CA PRO A 53 4.00 -7.91 -18.85
C PRO A 53 4.68 -8.26 -17.52
N TYR A 54 4.46 -7.48 -16.47
CA TYR A 54 5.09 -7.70 -15.17
C TYR A 54 4.12 -8.41 -14.23
N THR A 55 4.62 -9.40 -13.50
CA THR A 55 3.80 -10.22 -12.60
C THR A 55 4.50 -10.40 -11.27
N THR A 56 3.74 -10.25 -10.17
CA THR A 56 4.18 -10.55 -8.81
C THR A 56 3.07 -11.33 -8.11
N THR A 57 3.40 -12.37 -7.36
CA THR A 57 2.42 -13.22 -6.67
C THR A 57 2.60 -13.13 -5.16
N TYR A 58 1.49 -13.13 -4.44
CA TYR A 58 1.42 -13.11 -2.98
C TYR A 58 0.48 -14.20 -2.47
N HIS A 59 0.85 -14.83 -1.36
CA HIS A 59 -0.10 -15.55 -0.56
C HIS A 59 -0.85 -14.57 0.32
N VAL A 60 -2.16 -14.56 0.22
CA VAL A 60 -3.02 -13.64 0.99
C VAL A 60 -4.14 -14.39 1.69
N THR A 61 -4.60 -13.81 2.77
CA THR A 61 -5.68 -14.35 3.59
C THR A 61 -6.79 -13.32 3.68
N LEU A 62 -8.01 -13.71 3.31
CA LEU A 62 -9.19 -12.86 3.42
C LEU A 62 -10.04 -13.35 4.60
N PRO A 63 -10.41 -12.46 5.54
CA PRO A 63 -11.29 -12.83 6.64
C PRO A 63 -12.70 -13.16 6.13
N ASP A 64 -13.28 -14.25 6.60
CA ASP A 64 -14.63 -14.69 6.24
C ASP A 64 -15.69 -13.70 6.76
N GLY A 65 -16.64 -13.35 5.91
CA GLY A 65 -17.72 -12.42 6.23
C GLY A 65 -17.31 -10.96 6.44
N GLN A 66 -16.04 -10.58 6.19
CA GLN A 66 -15.57 -9.20 6.33
C GLN A 66 -15.17 -8.62 4.97
N PRO A 67 -15.66 -7.43 4.60
CA PRO A 67 -15.27 -6.81 3.34
C PRO A 67 -13.84 -6.30 3.40
N VAL A 68 -13.08 -6.57 2.34
CA VAL A 68 -11.74 -6.03 2.11
C VAL A 68 -11.74 -5.20 0.84
N THR A 69 -11.08 -4.05 0.85
CA THR A 69 -10.98 -3.17 -0.32
C THR A 69 -9.56 -3.18 -0.85
N ILE A 70 -9.39 -3.51 -2.13
CA ILE A 70 -8.11 -3.44 -2.85
C ILE A 70 -8.27 -2.43 -3.99
N GLY A 71 -7.58 -1.31 -3.90
CA GLY A 71 -7.82 -0.19 -4.78
C GLY A 71 -9.28 0.28 -4.61
N ASN A 72 -10.08 0.24 -5.69
CA ASN A 72 -11.51 0.57 -5.65
C ASN A 72 -12.42 -0.68 -5.70
N SER A 73 -11.85 -1.90 -5.68
CA SER A 73 -12.64 -3.12 -5.69
C SER A 73 -12.95 -3.59 -4.27
N HIS A 74 -14.23 -3.83 -4.00
CA HIS A 74 -14.72 -4.37 -2.74
C HIS A 74 -14.85 -5.88 -2.87
N ILE A 75 -14.18 -6.60 -2.00
CA ILE A 75 -14.16 -8.07 -1.99
C ILE A 75 -14.74 -8.53 -0.65
N LEU A 76 -15.78 -9.33 -0.71
CA LEU A 76 -16.35 -10.03 0.43
C LEU A 76 -16.33 -11.53 0.12
N VAL A 77 -15.72 -12.31 1.00
CA VAL A 77 -15.74 -13.77 0.89
C VAL A 77 -16.58 -14.36 2.01
N THR A 78 -17.35 -15.39 1.69
CA THR A 78 -18.17 -16.10 2.66
C THR A 78 -18.07 -17.59 2.40
N SER A 79 -17.59 -18.33 3.39
CA SER A 79 -17.48 -19.80 3.31
C SER A 79 -18.80 -20.44 3.69
N PHE A 80 -19.29 -21.36 2.87
CA PHE A 80 -20.51 -22.12 3.13
C PHE A 80 -20.38 -23.54 2.56
N ASN A 81 -20.54 -24.57 3.39
CA ASN A 81 -20.56 -25.98 2.98
C ASN A 81 -19.38 -26.41 2.07
N ASN A 82 -18.14 -26.06 2.41
CA ASN A 82 -16.93 -26.30 1.61
C ASN A 82 -16.84 -25.52 0.27
N GLU A 83 -17.78 -24.65 -0.01
CA GLU A 83 -17.71 -23.71 -1.12
C GLU A 83 -17.40 -22.32 -0.60
N LEU A 84 -16.75 -21.51 -1.42
CA LEU A 84 -16.50 -20.11 -1.12
C LEU A 84 -17.34 -19.26 -2.06
N ILE A 85 -18.17 -18.41 -1.51
CA ILE A 85 -18.86 -17.35 -2.26
C ILE A 85 -17.97 -16.11 -2.21
N ALA A 86 -17.46 -15.69 -3.36
CA ALA A 86 -16.72 -14.45 -3.50
C ALA A 86 -17.62 -13.39 -4.14
N ASP A 87 -17.89 -12.33 -3.43
CA ASP A 87 -18.60 -11.14 -3.93
C ASP A 87 -17.55 -10.08 -4.26
N VAL A 88 -17.41 -9.74 -5.53
CA VAL A 88 -16.50 -8.71 -6.01
C VAL A 88 -17.32 -7.62 -6.68
N ASP A 89 -17.33 -6.44 -6.09
CA ASP A 89 -18.07 -5.28 -6.59
C ASP A 89 -19.57 -5.58 -6.83
N GLY A 90 -20.19 -6.42 -5.97
CA GLY A 90 -21.59 -6.83 -6.07
C GLY A 90 -21.84 -8.03 -7.00
N THR A 91 -20.81 -8.56 -7.65
CA THR A 91 -20.91 -9.77 -8.47
C THR A 91 -20.47 -10.99 -7.67
N LYS A 92 -21.38 -11.93 -7.45
CA LYS A 92 -21.14 -13.14 -6.67
C LYS A 92 -20.78 -14.32 -7.56
N ASP A 93 -19.69 -14.99 -7.20
CA ASP A 93 -19.27 -16.24 -7.82
C ASP A 93 -18.97 -17.29 -6.76
N ASN A 94 -19.30 -18.53 -7.05
CA ASN A 94 -18.89 -19.67 -6.23
C ASN A 94 -17.51 -20.12 -6.68
N LEU A 95 -16.56 -20.17 -5.74
CA LEU A 95 -15.20 -20.60 -6.00
C LEU A 95 -14.93 -21.94 -5.33
N THR A 96 -14.43 -22.89 -6.11
CA THR A 96 -13.82 -24.11 -5.62
C THR A 96 -12.30 -23.97 -5.60
N VAL A 97 -11.62 -24.80 -4.80
CA VAL A 97 -10.16 -24.77 -4.69
C VAL A 97 -9.49 -24.89 -6.07
N GLY A 98 -8.59 -23.98 -6.38
CA GLY A 98 -7.91 -23.87 -7.67
C GLY A 98 -8.61 -22.97 -8.69
N GLN A 99 -9.83 -22.53 -8.44
CA GLN A 99 -10.50 -21.59 -9.33
C GLN A 99 -9.97 -20.16 -9.14
N GLU A 100 -10.01 -19.42 -10.24
CA GLU A 100 -9.51 -18.05 -10.32
C GLU A 100 -10.64 -17.05 -10.48
N ARG A 101 -10.50 -15.93 -9.80
CA ARG A 101 -11.32 -14.74 -10.01
C ARG A 101 -10.43 -13.60 -10.49
N VAL A 102 -10.66 -13.15 -11.70
CA VAL A 102 -9.96 -11.99 -12.28
C VAL A 102 -10.75 -10.73 -11.97
N LEU A 103 -10.11 -9.77 -11.33
CA LEU A 103 -10.70 -8.45 -11.07
C LEU A 103 -10.56 -7.58 -12.32
N SER A 104 -11.47 -6.63 -12.47
CA SER A 104 -11.39 -5.64 -13.56
C SER A 104 -10.07 -4.88 -13.48
N PRO A 105 -9.38 -4.70 -14.62
CA PRO A 105 -8.14 -3.95 -14.63
C PRO A 105 -8.37 -2.50 -14.21
N ARG A 106 -7.41 -1.94 -13.47
CA ARG A 106 -7.47 -0.59 -12.92
C ARG A 106 -6.19 0.18 -13.24
N HIS A 107 -6.28 1.49 -13.20
CA HIS A 107 -5.18 2.43 -13.37
C HIS A 107 -4.85 3.06 -12.02
N ALA A 108 -3.62 2.93 -11.55
CA ALA A 108 -3.14 3.53 -10.32
C ALA A 108 -2.22 4.71 -10.61
N GLN A 109 -2.55 5.87 -10.04
CA GLN A 109 -1.70 7.04 -10.10
C GLN A 109 -1.39 7.52 -8.67
N ILE A 110 -0.10 7.59 -8.35
CA ILE A 110 0.39 8.16 -7.09
C ILE A 110 1.05 9.50 -7.40
N THR A 111 0.55 10.55 -6.76
CA THR A 111 1.02 11.92 -6.96
C THR A 111 1.54 12.48 -5.64
N ILE A 112 2.71 13.13 -5.65
CA ILE A 112 3.24 13.89 -4.52
C ILE A 112 3.45 15.33 -4.98
N VAL A 113 2.88 16.30 -4.26
CA VAL A 113 2.95 17.74 -4.58
C VAL A 113 2.54 18.03 -6.04
N GLY A 114 1.50 17.30 -6.54
CA GLY A 114 1.02 17.45 -7.91
C GLY A 114 1.90 16.78 -8.99
N VAL A 115 3.03 16.15 -8.62
CA VAL A 115 3.90 15.43 -9.55
C VAL A 115 3.56 13.95 -9.52
N PRO A 116 3.20 13.30 -10.64
CA PRO A 116 2.95 11.86 -10.69
C PRO A 116 4.28 11.11 -10.50
N ILE A 117 4.34 10.29 -9.44
CA ILE A 117 5.50 9.46 -9.13
C ILE A 117 5.31 8.03 -9.65
N LEU A 118 4.08 7.53 -9.56
CA LEU A 118 3.68 6.24 -10.08
C LEU A 118 2.45 6.45 -10.96
N ASP A 119 2.50 5.87 -12.14
CA ASP A 119 1.44 5.88 -13.14
C ASP A 119 1.49 4.54 -13.86
N THR A 120 0.60 3.62 -13.50
CA THR A 120 0.61 2.24 -13.99
C THR A 120 -0.79 1.65 -14.02
N ASP A 121 -1.02 0.79 -14.99
CA ASP A 121 -2.20 -0.07 -15.00
C ASP A 121 -1.89 -1.39 -14.31
N PHE A 122 -2.88 -1.95 -13.63
CA PHE A 122 -2.74 -3.22 -12.95
C PHE A 122 -4.00 -4.06 -13.05
N GLN A 123 -3.83 -5.37 -12.97
CA GLN A 123 -4.88 -6.36 -12.90
C GLN A 123 -4.57 -7.35 -11.78
N ILE A 124 -5.57 -7.70 -11.00
CA ILE A 124 -5.45 -8.66 -9.91
C ILE A 124 -6.22 -9.92 -10.27
N THR A 125 -5.59 -11.07 -10.07
CA THR A 125 -6.21 -12.39 -10.13
C THR A 125 -6.09 -13.03 -8.76
N LEU A 126 -7.20 -13.55 -8.23
CA LEU A 126 -7.25 -14.29 -6.97
C LEU A 126 -7.52 -15.76 -7.29
N THR A 127 -6.59 -16.65 -6.91
CA THR A 127 -6.76 -18.10 -7.04
C THR A 127 -7.06 -18.68 -5.66
N TYR A 128 -8.24 -19.25 -5.46
CA TYR A 128 -8.65 -19.80 -4.18
C TYR A 128 -7.88 -21.08 -3.83
N ARG A 129 -7.30 -21.13 -2.62
CA ARG A 129 -6.49 -22.23 -2.11
C ARG A 129 -7.15 -23.05 -1.00
N GLY A 130 -8.31 -22.61 -0.54
CA GLY A 130 -9.04 -23.25 0.54
C GLY A 130 -9.22 -22.34 1.75
N SER A 131 -10.03 -22.79 2.72
CA SER A 131 -10.28 -22.03 3.94
C SER A 131 -9.57 -22.68 5.13
N SER A 132 -9.16 -21.88 6.10
CA SER A 132 -8.57 -22.32 7.35
C SER A 132 -9.11 -21.47 8.50
N GLY A 133 -9.91 -22.07 9.40
CA GLY A 133 -10.64 -21.33 10.42
C GLY A 133 -11.60 -20.31 9.78
N ASP A 134 -11.56 -19.08 10.28
CA ASP A 134 -12.41 -17.97 9.80
C ASP A 134 -11.75 -17.19 8.65
N ASN A 135 -10.90 -17.85 7.86
CA ASN A 135 -10.15 -17.20 6.79
C ASN A 135 -10.15 -18.02 5.52
N ALA A 136 -10.25 -17.34 4.38
CA ALA A 136 -10.07 -17.92 3.05
C ALA A 136 -8.66 -17.56 2.53
N ASN A 137 -7.92 -18.56 2.05
CA ASN A 137 -6.56 -18.40 1.54
C ASN A 137 -6.58 -18.30 0.02
N PHE A 138 -5.81 -17.37 -0.51
CA PHE A 138 -5.68 -17.15 -1.94
C PHE A 138 -4.22 -16.93 -2.34
N ASP A 139 -3.91 -17.30 -3.59
CA ASP A 139 -2.78 -16.72 -4.28
C ASP A 139 -3.29 -15.51 -5.06
N MET A 140 -2.75 -14.34 -4.72
CA MET A 140 -3.04 -13.09 -5.39
C MET A 140 -1.93 -12.79 -6.39
N THR A 141 -2.26 -12.83 -7.66
CA THR A 141 -1.34 -12.44 -8.73
C THR A 141 -1.65 -11.01 -9.16
N VAL A 142 -0.67 -10.13 -8.98
CA VAL A 142 -0.73 -8.72 -9.43
C VAL A 142 0.06 -8.61 -10.71
N ARG A 143 -0.60 -8.23 -11.80
CA ARG A 143 0.00 -7.97 -13.10
C ARG A 143 -0.01 -6.47 -13.36
N THR A 144 1.10 -5.92 -13.84
CA THR A 144 1.26 -4.47 -14.04
C THR A 144 1.78 -4.15 -15.43
N SER A 145 1.40 -2.97 -15.95
CA SER A 145 1.87 -2.49 -17.27
C SER A 145 3.31 -1.96 -17.24
N LYS A 146 3.78 -1.56 -16.05
CA LYS A 146 5.16 -1.10 -15.80
C LYS A 146 5.78 -1.88 -14.67
N GLN A 147 7.09 -2.01 -14.67
CA GLN A 147 7.81 -2.62 -13.55
C GLN A 147 7.67 -1.75 -12.30
N ILE A 148 7.12 -2.33 -11.24
CA ILE A 148 6.93 -1.67 -9.96
C ILE A 148 7.76 -2.41 -8.91
N PRO A 149 8.52 -1.70 -8.06
CA PRO A 149 9.21 -2.32 -6.94
C PRO A 149 8.22 -2.99 -5.97
N GLU A 150 8.53 -4.20 -5.51
CA GLU A 150 7.66 -4.99 -4.62
C GLU A 150 7.26 -4.24 -3.35
N TYR A 151 8.16 -3.42 -2.78
CA TYR A 151 7.84 -2.65 -1.57
C TYR A 151 6.70 -1.65 -1.79
N VAL A 152 6.48 -1.17 -3.04
CA VAL A 152 5.36 -0.30 -3.38
C VAL A 152 4.07 -1.11 -3.42
N ILE A 153 4.10 -2.29 -4.06
CA ILE A 153 2.94 -3.21 -4.11
C ILE A 153 2.54 -3.62 -2.70
N ASN A 154 3.50 -4.02 -1.86
CA ASN A 154 3.26 -4.40 -0.46
C ASN A 154 2.58 -3.29 0.35
N ARG A 155 2.85 -2.02 0.05
CA ARG A 155 2.21 -0.88 0.70
C ARG A 155 0.77 -0.65 0.26
N LEU A 156 0.41 -1.09 -0.93
CA LEU A 156 -0.93 -0.93 -1.50
C LEU A 156 -1.87 -2.07 -1.10
N ILE A 157 -1.33 -3.21 -0.65
CA ILE A 157 -2.12 -4.32 -0.15
C ILE A 157 -2.57 -4.02 1.29
N PRO A 158 -3.89 -4.12 1.58
CA PRO A 158 -4.39 -3.91 2.93
C PRO A 158 -3.74 -4.84 3.96
N PRO A 159 -3.35 -4.36 5.14
CA PRO A 159 -2.75 -5.19 6.19
C PRO A 159 -3.67 -6.34 6.64
N SER A 160 -4.99 -6.19 6.51
CA SER A 160 -5.99 -7.21 6.82
C SER A 160 -5.87 -8.48 5.95
N MET A 161 -5.19 -8.39 4.82
CA MET A 161 -4.96 -9.53 3.92
C MET A 161 -3.73 -10.37 4.29
N ASN A 162 -2.93 -9.95 5.27
CA ASN A 162 -1.74 -10.66 5.72
C ASN A 162 -0.87 -11.18 4.56
N ALA A 163 -0.61 -10.33 3.57
CA ALA A 163 0.07 -10.69 2.33
C ALA A 163 1.54 -11.07 2.57
N GLN A 164 1.95 -12.19 2.00
CA GLN A 164 3.32 -12.67 2.00
C GLN A 164 3.75 -12.92 0.55
N PRO A 165 4.96 -12.51 0.13
CA PRO A 165 5.48 -12.86 -1.19
C PRO A 165 5.49 -14.39 -1.39
N ALA A 166 5.08 -14.86 -2.57
CA ALA A 166 5.03 -16.27 -2.93
C ALA A 166 6.36 -16.78 -3.47
#